data_3530189cebb5c6309c7696f91a185b2d
#
_entry.id   3530189cebb5c6309c7696f91a185b2d
#
_cell.length_a   1.000
_cell.length_b   1.000
_cell.length_c   1.000
_cell.angle_alpha   90.00
_cell.angle_beta   90.00
_cell.angle_gamma   90.00
#
_symmetry.space_group_name_H-M   'P 1'
#
loop_
_entity.id
_entity.type
_entity.pdbx_description
1 polymer ?
#
loop_
_entity_poly.entity_id
_entity_poly.type
_entity_poly.pdbx_seq_one_letter_code
_entity_poly.pdbx_strand_id
1 'polypeptide(L)'
;MDEPADAPPVHVHPPKVEYFDVTGFTNTDPKGFVRPVDEYRVEPWGLYMARPSDHVQFDYLQSWLLPSLGLRASIFHYTPGHVRDQNYYIDVGEFVADVDVWTSVDHYLDIVVRTGRGFDFLDADELLEARVDGHLDTATAELAMNRSVTAIAGLAAHDYDLDAWLASLGMPTVWRPKDAR
;
A
#
# COMPACT_ATOMS: atom_id res chain seq x y z
N MET A 1 -36.85 -25.84 7.69
CA MET A 1 -35.48 -25.52 7.18
C MET A 1 -35.54 -24.04 6.88
N ASP A 2 -35.11 -23.22 7.84
CA ASP A 2 -35.05 -21.76 7.66
C ASP A 2 -33.84 -21.44 6.79
N GLU A 3 -34.10 -20.86 5.64
CA GLU A 3 -33.10 -20.26 4.77
C GLU A 3 -32.44 -19.08 5.55
N PRO A 4 -31.12 -18.99 5.64
CA PRO A 4 -30.50 -17.85 6.32
C PRO A 4 -30.91 -16.58 5.61
N ALA A 5 -31.46 -15.62 6.36
CA ALA A 5 -31.81 -14.30 5.87
C ALA A 5 -30.58 -13.68 5.18
N ASP A 6 -30.80 -13.33 3.91
CA ASP A 6 -29.83 -12.65 3.08
C ASP A 6 -29.33 -11.39 3.83
N ALA A 7 -28.06 -11.42 4.27
CA ALA A 7 -27.46 -10.22 4.83
C ALA A 7 -27.45 -9.15 3.72
N PRO A 8 -27.79 -7.88 4.02
CA PRO A 8 -27.80 -6.85 3.00
C PRO A 8 -26.42 -6.80 2.33
N PRO A 9 -26.36 -6.62 0.99
CA PRO A 9 -25.10 -6.58 0.27
C PRO A 9 -24.22 -5.49 0.88
N VAL A 10 -23.04 -5.88 1.35
CA VAL A 10 -22.01 -4.93 1.79
C VAL A 10 -21.47 -4.30 0.51
N HIS A 11 -21.87 -3.06 0.24
CA HIS A 11 -21.33 -2.33 -0.92
C HIS A 11 -19.91 -1.91 -0.59
N VAL A 12 -18.95 -2.50 -1.27
CA VAL A 12 -17.55 -2.09 -1.18
C VAL A 12 -17.36 -0.71 -1.85
N HIS A 13 -16.42 0.08 -1.34
CA HIS A 13 -16.12 1.40 -1.92
C HIS A 13 -15.45 1.27 -3.31
N PRO A 14 -15.56 2.26 -4.20
CA PRO A 14 -14.74 2.33 -5.42
C PRO A 14 -13.24 2.32 -5.09
N PRO A 15 -12.36 1.92 -6.04
CA PRO A 15 -10.92 1.96 -5.84
C PRO A 15 -10.45 3.33 -5.33
N LYS A 16 -9.64 3.33 -4.27
CA LYS A 16 -9.07 4.56 -3.73
C LYS A 16 -8.00 5.08 -4.67
N VAL A 17 -8.04 6.37 -4.97
CA VAL A 17 -7.06 7.04 -5.82
C VAL A 17 -6.33 8.10 -5.02
N GLU A 18 -5.00 8.10 -5.11
CA GLU A 18 -4.15 9.13 -4.50
C GLU A 18 -3.26 9.79 -5.54
N TYR A 19 -2.91 11.04 -5.30
CA TYR A 19 -2.01 11.81 -6.14
C TYR A 19 -0.80 12.29 -5.31
N PHE A 20 0.38 12.20 -5.91
CA PHE A 20 1.66 12.56 -5.30
C PHE A 20 2.32 13.62 -6.17
N ASP A 21 2.12 14.89 -5.82
CA ASP A 21 2.73 16.03 -6.49
C ASP A 21 4.16 16.22 -5.97
N VAL A 22 5.12 15.72 -6.75
CA VAL A 22 6.53 15.68 -6.37
C VAL A 22 7.11 17.09 -6.35
N THR A 23 6.71 17.95 -7.29
CA THR A 23 7.21 19.32 -7.41
C THR A 23 6.55 20.26 -6.39
N GLY A 24 5.26 20.03 -6.11
CA GLY A 24 4.50 20.79 -5.12
C GLY A 24 4.69 20.31 -3.67
N PHE A 25 5.41 19.21 -3.45
CA PHE A 25 5.57 18.60 -2.13
C PHE A 25 4.24 18.37 -1.41
N THR A 26 3.25 17.82 -2.14
CA THR A 26 1.95 17.49 -1.60
C THR A 26 1.50 16.08 -1.98
N ASN A 27 0.68 15.47 -1.11
CA ASN A 27 -0.03 14.24 -1.38
C ASN A 27 -1.53 14.48 -1.20
N THR A 28 -2.31 14.19 -2.23
CA THR A 28 -3.77 14.25 -2.14
C THR A 28 -4.31 12.87 -1.83
N ASP A 29 -4.89 12.71 -0.66
CA ASP A 29 -5.44 11.43 -0.20
C ASP A 29 -6.75 11.05 -0.93
N PRO A 30 -7.27 9.80 -0.74
CA PRO A 30 -8.48 9.35 -1.44
C PRO A 30 -9.74 10.15 -1.11
N LYS A 31 -9.74 10.92 -0.02
CA LYS A 31 -10.83 11.81 0.37
C LYS A 31 -10.71 13.21 -0.23
N GLY A 32 -9.61 13.47 -0.96
CA GLY A 32 -9.34 14.76 -1.58
C GLY A 32 -8.61 15.76 -0.68
N PHE A 33 -8.16 15.35 0.51
CA PHE A 33 -7.37 16.22 1.38
C PHE A 33 -5.94 16.32 0.88
N VAL A 34 -5.48 17.55 0.65
CA VAL A 34 -4.10 17.84 0.28
C VAL A 34 -3.24 17.95 1.55
N ARG A 35 -2.20 17.10 1.60
CA ARG A 35 -1.31 16.99 2.75
C ARG A 35 0.10 17.40 2.38
N PRO A 36 0.80 18.19 3.20
CA PRO A 36 2.19 18.52 2.95
C PRO A 36 3.07 17.26 3.07
N VAL A 37 4.11 17.21 2.25
CA VAL A 37 5.09 16.12 2.23
C VAL A 37 6.46 16.71 2.61
N ASP A 38 7.14 16.07 3.56
CA ASP A 38 8.46 16.49 4.02
C ASP A 38 9.55 16.09 3.04
N GLU A 39 9.39 14.92 2.41
CA GLU A 39 10.42 14.36 1.54
C GLU A 39 9.78 13.52 0.43
N TYR A 40 10.22 13.81 -0.81
CA TYR A 40 10.10 12.93 -1.97
C TYR A 40 11.49 12.56 -2.47
N ARG A 41 11.68 11.30 -2.86
CA ARG A 41 12.84 10.82 -3.62
C ARG A 41 12.36 9.99 -4.79
N VAL A 42 12.73 10.43 -5.99
CA VAL A 42 12.43 9.71 -7.23
C VAL A 42 13.64 8.86 -7.58
N GLU A 43 13.43 7.55 -7.69
CA GLU A 43 14.44 6.58 -8.11
C GLU A 43 13.98 5.90 -9.41
N PRO A 44 14.88 5.28 -10.18
CA PRO A 44 14.49 4.59 -11.42
C PRO A 44 13.42 3.52 -11.24
N TRP A 45 13.29 2.97 -10.04
CA TRP A 45 12.33 1.89 -9.71
C TRP A 45 11.11 2.36 -8.92
N GLY A 46 11.09 3.60 -8.40
CA GLY A 46 9.98 4.00 -7.55
C GLY A 46 10.05 5.41 -7.00
N LEU A 47 9.01 5.75 -6.25
CA LEU A 47 8.87 7.02 -5.54
C LEU A 47 8.81 6.76 -4.03
N TYR A 48 9.75 7.35 -3.29
CA TYR A 48 9.65 7.46 -1.84
C TYR A 48 8.92 8.72 -1.44
N MET A 49 8.08 8.60 -0.43
CA MET A 49 7.39 9.71 0.22
C MET A 49 7.49 9.58 1.73
N ALA A 50 7.72 10.70 2.42
CA ALA A 50 7.59 10.79 3.87
C ALA A 50 6.82 12.05 4.26
N ARG A 51 5.83 11.92 5.13
CA ARG A 51 4.98 13.03 5.56
C ARG A 51 4.38 12.85 6.96
N PRO A 52 4.04 13.95 7.64
CA PRO A 52 3.19 13.92 8.83
C PRO A 52 1.79 13.36 8.51
N SER A 53 1.12 12.87 9.55
CA SER A 53 -0.26 12.42 9.48
C SER A 53 -1.04 12.95 10.67
N ASP A 54 -2.30 13.34 10.42
CA ASP A 54 -3.29 13.70 11.44
C ASP A 54 -4.22 12.52 11.80
N HIS A 55 -3.82 11.30 11.44
CA HIS A 55 -4.58 10.11 11.76
C HIS A 55 -4.50 9.80 13.27
N VAL A 56 -5.61 9.34 13.86
CA VAL A 56 -5.69 9.06 15.30
C VAL A 56 -4.65 8.03 15.76
N GLN A 57 -4.32 7.05 14.92
CA GLN A 57 -3.46 5.92 15.27
C GLN A 57 -1.98 6.11 14.95
N PHE A 58 -1.63 7.01 14.02
CA PHE A 58 -0.25 7.25 13.62
C PHE A 58 -0.05 8.72 13.23
N ASP A 59 1.11 9.26 13.55
CA ASP A 59 1.47 10.66 13.36
C ASP A 59 2.42 10.91 12.19
N TYR A 60 2.97 9.84 11.60
CA TYR A 60 3.89 9.92 10.46
C TYR A 60 3.76 8.71 9.56
N LEU A 61 3.96 8.91 8.27
CA LEU A 61 3.86 7.88 7.23
C LEU A 61 5.07 7.98 6.29
N GLN A 62 5.66 6.84 6.00
CA GLN A 62 6.64 6.68 4.94
C GLN A 62 6.15 5.62 3.96
N SER A 63 6.36 5.83 2.66
CA SER A 63 5.96 4.87 1.64
C SER A 63 6.95 4.83 0.48
N TRP A 64 7.14 3.65 -0.09
CA TRP A 64 7.72 3.43 -1.40
C TRP A 64 6.65 2.97 -2.38
N LEU A 65 6.43 3.71 -3.46
CA LEU A 65 5.60 3.29 -4.59
C LEU A 65 6.51 2.57 -5.58
N LEU A 66 6.16 1.34 -5.94
CA LEU A 66 6.96 0.42 -6.76
C LEU A 66 6.16 0.00 -8.00
N PRO A 67 6.11 0.82 -9.06
CA PRO A 67 5.24 0.59 -10.22
C PRO A 67 5.42 -0.77 -10.88
N SER A 68 6.67 -1.22 -11.05
CA SER A 68 6.96 -2.49 -11.73
C SER A 68 6.45 -3.71 -10.96
N LEU A 69 6.30 -3.61 -9.64
CA LEU A 69 5.74 -4.66 -8.79
C LEU A 69 4.23 -4.49 -8.56
N GLY A 70 3.70 -3.27 -8.80
CA GLY A 70 2.34 -2.91 -8.44
C GLY A 70 2.10 -2.92 -6.94
N LEU A 71 3.09 -2.44 -6.18
CA LEU A 71 3.07 -2.42 -4.72
C LEU A 71 3.37 -1.02 -4.18
N ARG A 72 2.75 -0.69 -3.05
CA ARG A 72 3.15 0.41 -2.19
C ARG A 72 3.52 -0.16 -0.83
N ALA A 73 4.77 -0.07 -0.44
CA ALA A 73 5.23 -0.51 0.88
C ALA A 73 5.28 0.70 1.82
N SER A 74 4.67 0.57 3.00
CA SER A 74 4.52 1.67 3.96
C SER A 74 5.00 1.30 5.36
N ILE A 75 5.57 2.29 6.06
CA ILE A 75 5.85 2.26 7.49
C ILE A 75 4.96 3.31 8.15
N PHE A 76 4.10 2.85 9.06
CA PHE A 76 3.30 3.73 9.92
C PHE A 76 3.99 3.93 11.26
N HIS A 77 4.20 5.19 11.65
CA HIS A 77 4.72 5.53 12.97
C HIS A 77 3.55 5.72 13.92
N TYR A 78 3.20 4.64 14.61
CA TYR A 78 2.05 4.61 15.50
C TYR A 78 2.25 5.50 16.73
N THR A 79 1.17 6.19 17.12
CA THR A 79 1.09 6.91 18.39
C THR A 79 1.04 5.93 19.56
N PRO A 80 1.46 6.36 20.79
CA PRO A 80 1.35 5.51 21.97
C PRO A 80 -0.06 4.93 22.15
N GLY A 81 -0.13 3.63 22.46
CA GLY A 81 -1.40 2.91 22.61
C GLY A 81 -2.02 2.36 21.30
N HIS A 82 -1.47 2.70 20.14
CA HIS A 82 -1.94 2.20 18.84
C HIS A 82 -0.90 1.35 18.10
N VAL A 83 0.22 1.06 18.74
CA VAL A 83 1.30 0.26 18.14
C VAL A 83 0.77 -1.09 17.70
N ARG A 84 1.02 -1.45 16.42
CA ARG A 84 0.66 -2.73 15.83
C ARG A 84 1.90 -3.59 15.65
N ASP A 85 1.71 -4.91 15.72
CA ASP A 85 2.76 -5.89 15.46
C ASP A 85 2.95 -6.07 13.95
N GLN A 86 3.58 -5.08 13.33
CA GLN A 86 3.93 -5.07 11.91
C GLN A 86 5.18 -4.24 11.66
N ASN A 87 5.98 -4.63 10.67
CA ASN A 87 7.10 -3.84 10.17
C ASN A 87 6.68 -3.03 8.96
N TYR A 88 5.99 -3.67 8.02
CA TYR A 88 5.52 -3.02 6.79
C TYR A 88 4.06 -3.33 6.52
N TYR A 89 3.40 -2.39 5.87
CA TYR A 89 2.08 -2.55 5.28
C TYR A 89 2.22 -2.36 3.77
N ILE A 90 1.75 -3.32 3.00
CA ILE A 90 1.89 -3.31 1.54
C ILE A 90 0.52 -3.28 0.92
N ASP A 91 0.21 -2.18 0.22
CA ASP A 91 -0.97 -2.06 -0.62
C ASP A 91 -0.65 -2.60 -2.02
N VAL A 92 -1.55 -3.39 -2.60
CA VAL A 92 -1.47 -3.86 -3.98
C VAL A 92 -2.30 -2.94 -4.86
N GLY A 93 -1.71 -2.45 -5.96
CA GLY A 93 -2.41 -1.49 -6.80
C GLY A 93 -1.69 -1.17 -8.10
N GLU A 94 -2.16 -0.16 -8.79
CA GLU A 94 -1.50 0.42 -9.94
C GLU A 94 -0.84 1.75 -9.55
N PHE A 95 0.41 1.91 -9.93
CA PHE A 95 1.21 3.09 -9.62
C PHE A 95 1.79 3.64 -10.92
N VAL A 96 1.35 4.83 -11.30
CA VAL A 96 1.75 5.47 -12.56
C VAL A 96 2.70 6.62 -12.26
N ALA A 97 3.90 6.51 -12.82
CA ALA A 97 4.92 7.53 -12.73
C ALA A 97 4.70 8.59 -13.82
N ASP A 98 4.67 9.86 -13.44
CA ASP A 98 4.76 10.99 -14.34
C ASP A 98 5.80 12.00 -13.81
N VAL A 99 6.17 12.98 -14.61
CA VAL A 99 7.25 13.93 -14.27
C VAL A 99 6.95 14.69 -12.99
N ASP A 100 5.73 15.20 -12.85
CA ASP A 100 5.35 16.07 -11.74
C ASP A 100 4.42 15.37 -10.74
N VAL A 101 3.47 14.57 -11.21
CA VAL A 101 2.43 13.97 -10.37
C VAL A 101 2.35 12.46 -10.59
N TRP A 102 2.66 11.69 -9.57
CA TRP A 102 2.40 10.26 -9.57
C TRP A 102 0.98 9.96 -9.11
N THR A 103 0.42 8.86 -9.61
CA THR A 103 -0.93 8.43 -9.26
C THR A 103 -0.89 7.00 -8.74
N SER A 104 -1.66 6.72 -7.68
CA SER A 104 -1.94 5.36 -7.24
C SER A 104 -3.41 5.04 -7.34
N VAL A 105 -3.72 3.80 -7.73
CA VAL A 105 -5.07 3.21 -7.70
C VAL A 105 -4.99 1.94 -6.88
N ASP A 106 -5.71 1.91 -5.79
CA ASP A 106 -5.77 0.77 -4.87
C ASP A 106 -6.57 -0.39 -5.50
N HIS A 107 -6.04 -1.60 -5.41
CA HIS A 107 -6.70 -2.83 -5.85
C HIS A 107 -7.15 -3.72 -4.67
N TYR A 108 -7.45 -3.11 -3.53
CA TYR A 108 -8.03 -3.70 -2.31
C TYR A 108 -7.13 -4.61 -1.49
N LEU A 109 -6.29 -5.42 -2.14
CA LEU A 109 -5.48 -6.43 -1.45
C LEU A 109 -4.33 -5.81 -0.66
N ASP A 110 -4.19 -6.24 0.58
CA ASP A 110 -3.15 -5.78 1.49
C ASP A 110 -2.32 -6.93 2.06
N ILE A 111 -1.05 -6.64 2.36
CA ILE A 111 -0.15 -7.59 3.01
C ILE A 111 0.51 -6.89 4.21
N VAL A 112 0.24 -7.40 5.41
CA VAL A 112 0.95 -6.98 6.62
C VAL A 112 2.17 -7.86 6.82
N VAL A 113 3.35 -7.26 6.94
CA VAL A 113 4.63 -7.99 7.01
C VAL A 113 5.28 -7.85 8.38
N ARG A 114 5.72 -8.98 8.92
CA ARG A 114 6.54 -9.07 10.14
C ARG A 114 7.87 -9.72 9.79
N THR A 115 8.91 -8.91 9.68
CA THR A 115 10.26 -9.37 9.33
C THR A 115 10.71 -10.53 10.22
N GLY A 116 11.21 -11.60 9.62
CA GLY A 116 11.66 -12.82 10.31
C GLY A 116 10.53 -13.70 10.85
N ARG A 117 9.24 -13.35 10.62
CA ARG A 117 8.13 -14.10 11.25
C ARG A 117 7.02 -14.50 10.28
N GLY A 118 6.66 -13.66 9.31
CA GLY A 118 5.58 -13.97 8.40
C GLY A 118 4.76 -12.77 7.94
N PHE A 119 3.57 -13.05 7.44
CA PHE A 119 2.66 -12.06 6.90
C PHE A 119 1.20 -12.40 7.23
N ASP A 120 0.33 -11.40 7.12
CA ASP A 120 -1.11 -11.56 6.98
C ASP A 120 -1.52 -11.06 5.59
N PHE A 121 -2.40 -11.78 4.91
CA PHE A 121 -3.01 -11.39 3.65
C PHE A 121 -4.45 -10.96 3.91
N LEU A 122 -4.81 -9.74 3.51
CA LEU A 122 -6.05 -9.07 3.89
C LEU A 122 -6.89 -8.70 2.67
N ASP A 123 -8.19 -8.52 2.92
CA ASP A 123 -9.16 -7.86 2.04
C ASP A 123 -9.44 -8.59 0.71
N ALA A 124 -9.21 -9.92 0.68
CA ALA A 124 -9.57 -10.76 -0.46
C ALA A 124 -11.09 -10.78 -0.71
N ASP A 125 -11.89 -10.65 0.33
CA ASP A 125 -13.34 -10.51 0.26
C ASP A 125 -13.73 -9.17 -0.37
N GLU A 126 -13.09 -8.06 -0.01
CA GLU A 126 -13.33 -6.75 -0.63
C GLU A 126 -12.99 -6.75 -2.14
N LEU A 127 -11.89 -7.42 -2.54
CA LEU A 127 -11.55 -7.60 -3.95
C LEU A 127 -12.66 -8.32 -4.73
N LEU A 128 -13.19 -9.41 -4.15
CA LEU A 128 -14.24 -10.20 -4.78
C LEU A 128 -15.55 -9.42 -4.88
N GLU A 129 -15.92 -8.69 -3.84
CA GLU A 129 -17.08 -7.81 -3.84
C GLU A 129 -16.94 -6.68 -4.86
N ALA A 130 -15.78 -6.02 -4.90
CA ALA A 130 -15.47 -4.97 -5.89
C ALA A 130 -15.58 -5.49 -7.33
N ARG A 131 -15.19 -6.74 -7.57
CA ARG A 131 -15.36 -7.40 -8.86
C ARG A 131 -16.84 -7.62 -9.20
N VAL A 132 -17.65 -8.05 -8.23
CA VAL A 132 -19.10 -8.27 -8.39
C VAL A 132 -19.84 -6.95 -8.62
N ASP A 133 -19.47 -5.90 -7.88
CA ASP A 133 -20.05 -4.55 -7.98
C ASP A 133 -19.59 -3.78 -9.25
N GLY A 134 -18.67 -4.35 -10.02
CA GLY A 134 -18.18 -3.73 -11.26
C GLY A 134 -17.18 -2.61 -11.05
N HIS A 135 -16.60 -2.46 -9.86
CA HIS A 135 -15.52 -1.51 -9.57
C HIS A 135 -14.17 -1.94 -10.16
N LEU A 136 -13.98 -3.25 -10.33
CA LEU A 136 -12.84 -3.85 -11.01
C LEU A 136 -13.32 -4.81 -12.10
N ASP A 137 -12.58 -4.88 -13.19
CA ASP A 137 -12.76 -5.96 -14.15
C ASP A 137 -11.99 -7.23 -13.72
N THR A 138 -12.28 -8.34 -14.38
CA THR A 138 -11.65 -9.64 -14.05
C THR A 138 -10.14 -9.60 -14.26
N ALA A 139 -9.66 -8.90 -15.28
CA ALA A 139 -8.23 -8.83 -15.60
C ALA A 139 -7.46 -8.07 -14.51
N THR A 140 -8.03 -6.98 -14.00
CA THR A 140 -7.46 -6.19 -12.89
C THR A 140 -7.45 -6.99 -11.58
N ALA A 141 -8.54 -7.72 -11.29
CA ALA A 141 -8.60 -8.57 -10.10
C ALA A 141 -7.57 -9.72 -10.18
N GLU A 142 -7.43 -10.37 -11.33
CA GLU A 142 -6.41 -11.40 -11.57
C GLU A 142 -4.99 -10.82 -11.43
N LEU A 143 -4.75 -9.63 -11.97
CA LEU A 143 -3.46 -8.95 -11.84
C LEU A 143 -3.12 -8.65 -10.38
N ALA A 144 -4.08 -8.17 -9.59
CA ALA A 144 -3.90 -7.90 -8.16
C ALA A 144 -3.53 -9.18 -7.39
N MET A 145 -4.23 -10.29 -7.65
CA MET A 145 -3.91 -11.59 -7.06
C MET A 145 -2.51 -12.07 -7.44
N ASN A 146 -2.12 -11.97 -8.71
CA ASN A 146 -0.80 -12.40 -9.18
C ASN A 146 0.32 -11.55 -8.57
N ARG A 147 0.14 -10.23 -8.42
CA ARG A 147 1.06 -9.33 -7.72
C ARG A 147 1.23 -9.73 -6.26
N SER A 148 0.12 -10.03 -5.57
CA SER A 148 0.15 -10.48 -4.17
C SER A 148 0.91 -11.79 -4.01
N VAL A 149 0.65 -12.78 -4.88
CA VAL A 149 1.36 -14.07 -4.86
C VAL A 149 2.86 -13.88 -5.09
N THR A 150 3.23 -13.02 -6.05
CA THR A 150 4.64 -12.69 -6.33
C THR A 150 5.31 -12.02 -5.13
N ALA A 151 4.64 -11.06 -4.50
CA ALA A 151 5.15 -10.37 -3.33
C ALA A 151 5.34 -11.33 -2.14
N ILE A 152 4.35 -12.17 -1.86
CA ILE A 152 4.42 -13.15 -0.76
C ILE A 152 5.54 -14.16 -1.00
N ALA A 153 5.70 -14.66 -2.22
CA ALA A 153 6.78 -15.58 -2.56
C ALA A 153 8.16 -14.93 -2.41
N GLY A 154 8.32 -13.68 -2.86
CA GLY A 154 9.54 -12.91 -2.70
C GLY A 154 9.90 -12.63 -1.24
N LEU A 155 8.92 -12.22 -0.45
CA LEU A 155 9.08 -12.02 0.99
C LEU A 155 9.47 -13.31 1.71
N ALA A 156 8.78 -14.42 1.42
CA ALA A 156 9.07 -15.71 2.04
C ALA A 156 10.49 -16.21 1.71
N ALA A 157 10.96 -15.97 0.48
CA ALA A 157 12.32 -16.34 0.07
C ALA A 157 13.43 -15.51 0.77
N HIS A 158 13.07 -14.40 1.41
CA HIS A 158 13.98 -13.47 2.09
C HIS A 158 13.65 -13.33 3.58
N ASP A 159 13.07 -14.36 4.19
CA ASP A 159 12.71 -14.37 5.63
C ASP A 159 11.82 -13.18 6.02
N TYR A 160 10.91 -12.78 5.13
CA TYR A 160 10.00 -11.64 5.28
C TYR A 160 10.71 -10.30 5.53
N ASP A 161 11.97 -10.20 5.09
CA ASP A 161 12.70 -8.94 5.04
C ASP A 161 12.43 -8.25 3.69
N LEU A 162 11.58 -7.22 3.74
CA LEU A 162 11.18 -6.46 2.55
C LEU A 162 12.38 -5.78 1.88
N ASP A 163 13.26 -5.16 2.68
CA ASP A 163 14.41 -4.44 2.14
C ASP A 163 15.41 -5.40 1.48
N ALA A 164 15.63 -6.57 2.06
CA ALA A 164 16.47 -7.60 1.46
C ALA A 164 15.86 -8.13 0.14
N TRP A 165 14.55 -8.38 0.12
CA TRP A 165 13.87 -8.80 -1.10
C TRP A 165 13.98 -7.75 -2.21
N LEU A 166 13.64 -6.50 -1.92
CA LEU A 166 13.68 -5.41 -2.91
C LEU A 166 15.11 -5.14 -3.39
N ALA A 167 16.11 -5.20 -2.50
CA ALA A 167 17.51 -5.08 -2.87
C ALA A 167 17.95 -6.19 -3.85
N SER A 168 17.46 -7.43 -3.67
CA SER A 168 17.73 -8.55 -4.59
C SER A 168 17.19 -8.32 -6.00
N LEU A 169 16.16 -7.47 -6.14
CA LEU A 169 15.58 -7.05 -7.42
C LEU A 169 16.25 -5.79 -8.01
N GLY A 170 17.30 -5.26 -7.35
CA GLY A 170 17.95 -4.01 -7.76
C GLY A 170 17.17 -2.75 -7.37
N MET A 171 16.30 -2.84 -6.38
CA MET A 171 15.46 -1.77 -5.85
C MET A 171 15.80 -1.49 -4.37
N PRO A 172 17.03 -1.07 -4.02
CA PRO A 172 17.40 -0.85 -2.63
C PRO A 172 16.56 0.28 -2.02
N THR A 173 15.87 -0.01 -0.94
CA THR A 173 15.03 0.96 -0.21
C THR A 173 15.79 1.57 0.95
N VAL A 174 15.61 2.87 1.14
CA VAL A 174 16.13 3.61 2.28
C VAL A 174 14.96 4.34 2.94
N TRP A 175 14.81 4.14 4.23
CA TRP A 175 13.76 4.75 5.03
C TRP A 175 14.35 5.87 5.91
N ARG A 176 13.57 6.92 6.12
CA ARG A 176 13.96 8.01 7.01
C ARG A 176 14.02 7.49 8.46
N PRO A 177 15.10 7.77 9.21
CA PRO A 177 15.16 7.40 10.63
C PRO A 177 14.00 8.03 11.42
N LYS A 178 13.46 7.30 12.39
CA LYS A 178 12.33 7.76 13.20
C LYS A 178 12.62 9.08 13.93
N ASP A 179 13.86 9.30 14.29
CA ASP A 179 14.30 10.48 15.06
C ASP A 179 14.70 11.67 14.17
N ALA A 180 14.59 11.54 12.85
CA ALA A 180 14.93 12.59 11.87
C ALA A 180 13.71 13.44 11.44
N ARG A 181 12.71 13.58 12.33
CA ARG A 181 11.48 14.36 12.10
C ARG A 181 11.69 15.84 12.37
#